data_b94b0f7d39e546bc284ecc995fe34886
#
_entry.id   b94b0f7d39e546bc284ecc995fe34886
#
_cell.length_a   1.000
_cell.length_b   1.000
_cell.length_c   1.000
_cell.angle_alpha   90.00
_cell.angle_beta   90.00
_cell.angle_gamma   90.00
#
_symmetry.space_group_name_H-M   'P 1'
#
loop_
_entity.id
_entity.type
_entity.pdbx_description
1 polymer ?
#
loop_
_entity_poly.entity_id
_entity_poly.type
_entity_poly.pdbx_seq_one_letter_code
_entity_poly.pdbx_strand_id
1 'polypeptide(L)'
;KDFLVIENEKNKLYKTLIKFDIEGNVILPSYMYFKDDQNNAEALIGKNIWLNYVNDKNIFFNYTDYKFQRFNKVKVIGVSYLTNNSYGIPIWLIIESEKGYKAFLRYSRTKDNIGFEDNYYIDHPLPKEWTKNMIKRILKGEIKLGMSKSQLRRSIGNPDIINSTSSRHGISEQWLYKKI
;
A
#
# COMPACT_ATOMS: atom_id res chain seq x y z
N LYS A 1 -25.74 21.00 2.37
CA LYS A 1 -25.26 20.03 3.38
C LYS A 1 -25.17 18.67 2.67
N ASP A 2 -23.97 18.14 2.59
CA ASP A 2 -23.71 16.89 1.91
C ASP A 2 -23.86 15.73 2.89
N PHE A 3 -24.39 14.61 2.41
CA PHE A 3 -24.67 13.45 3.24
C PHE A 3 -23.97 12.23 2.65
N LEU A 4 -23.45 11.37 3.52
CA LEU A 4 -23.00 10.06 3.19
C LEU A 4 -24.14 9.06 3.42
N VAL A 5 -24.38 8.19 2.46
CA VAL A 5 -25.28 7.04 2.61
C VAL A 5 -24.42 5.83 2.92
N ILE A 6 -24.72 5.17 4.03
CA ILE A 6 -23.97 4.03 4.55
C ILE A 6 -24.87 2.82 4.53
N GLU A 7 -24.40 1.72 3.97
CA GLU A 7 -25.04 0.41 4.04
C GLU A 7 -24.32 -0.45 5.08
N ASN A 8 -25.09 -1.07 5.98
CA ASN A 8 -24.52 -2.02 6.92
C ASN A 8 -24.61 -3.47 6.38
N GLU A 9 -24.03 -4.43 7.11
CA GLU A 9 -24.02 -5.86 6.76
C GLU A 9 -25.43 -6.48 6.58
N LYS A 10 -26.47 -5.81 7.07
CA LYS A 10 -27.89 -6.23 6.93
C LYS A 10 -28.61 -5.46 5.82
N ASN A 11 -27.86 -4.83 4.91
CA ASN A 11 -28.36 -4.00 3.80
C ASN A 11 -29.28 -2.85 4.26
N LYS A 12 -29.12 -2.38 5.50
CA LYS A 12 -29.81 -1.19 5.99
C LYS A 12 -29.00 0.05 5.62
N LEU A 13 -29.68 1.02 5.03
CA LEU A 13 -29.11 2.31 4.65
C LEU A 13 -29.24 3.31 5.81
N TYR A 14 -28.15 3.99 6.10
CA TYR A 14 -28.07 5.08 7.06
C TYR A 14 -27.60 6.34 6.34
N LYS A 15 -28.12 7.49 6.76
CA LYS A 15 -27.72 8.79 6.25
C LYS A 15 -26.99 9.54 7.35
N THR A 16 -25.77 9.99 7.09
CA THR A 16 -24.99 10.79 8.03
C THR A 16 -24.42 12.03 7.34
N LEU A 17 -24.18 13.08 8.12
CA LEU A 17 -23.49 14.28 7.62
C LEU A 17 -22.03 13.96 7.31
N ILE A 18 -21.57 14.44 6.16
CA ILE A 18 -20.16 14.38 5.80
C ILE A 18 -19.40 15.43 6.61
N LYS A 19 -18.28 15.01 7.21
CA LYS A 19 -17.27 15.89 7.77
C LYS A 19 -16.09 15.95 6.81
N PHE A 20 -15.54 17.13 6.63
CA PHE A 20 -14.35 17.36 5.82
C PHE A 20 -13.20 17.82 6.71
N ASP A 21 -11.98 17.48 6.34
CA ASP A 21 -10.78 18.07 6.92
C ASP A 21 -10.53 19.48 6.35
N ILE A 22 -9.45 20.11 6.78
CA ILE A 22 -9.06 21.46 6.34
C ILE A 22 -8.66 21.51 4.85
N GLU A 23 -8.37 20.38 4.25
CA GLU A 23 -8.00 20.22 2.84
C GLU A 23 -9.21 19.86 1.96
N GLY A 24 -10.39 19.69 2.57
CA GLY A 24 -11.63 19.32 1.88
C GLY A 24 -11.79 17.82 1.63
N ASN A 25 -10.98 16.94 2.25
CA ASN A 25 -11.15 15.51 2.16
C ASN A 25 -12.22 15.01 3.12
N VAL A 26 -12.97 13.99 2.70
CA VAL A 26 -13.99 13.36 3.55
C VAL A 26 -13.32 12.61 4.69
N ILE A 27 -13.68 12.98 5.93
CA ILE A 27 -13.28 12.26 7.13
C ILE A 27 -14.25 11.10 7.36
N LEU A 28 -13.78 9.89 7.17
CA LEU A 28 -14.52 8.67 7.53
C LEU A 28 -14.14 8.23 8.96
N PRO A 29 -15.12 7.78 9.77
CA PRO A 29 -14.81 7.07 11.01
C PRO A 29 -13.92 5.85 10.74
N SER A 30 -13.04 5.53 11.69
CA SER A 30 -12.02 4.47 11.55
C SER A 30 -12.58 3.07 11.29
N TYR A 31 -13.89 2.86 11.52
CA TYR A 31 -14.58 1.60 11.27
C TYR A 31 -15.32 1.58 9.92
N MET A 32 -15.25 2.64 9.14
CA MET A 32 -15.90 2.75 7.83
C MET A 32 -14.91 2.58 6.69
N TYR A 33 -15.38 2.07 5.58
CA TYR A 33 -14.65 1.96 4.33
C TYR A 33 -15.60 2.10 3.14
N PHE A 34 -15.07 2.43 1.99
CA PHE A 34 -15.85 2.48 0.77
C PHE A 34 -16.15 1.06 0.26
N LYS A 35 -17.35 0.88 -0.32
CA LYS A 35 -17.74 -0.41 -0.91
C LYS A 35 -16.76 -0.86 -2.01
N ASP A 36 -16.21 0.09 -2.76
CA ASP A 36 -15.20 -0.20 -3.78
C ASP A 36 -13.90 -0.74 -3.18
N ASP A 37 -13.49 -0.26 -2.00
CA ASP A 37 -12.31 -0.79 -1.32
C ASP A 37 -12.54 -2.23 -0.86
N GLN A 38 -13.75 -2.53 -0.37
CA GLN A 38 -14.14 -3.90 -0.05
C GLN A 38 -14.08 -4.79 -1.29
N ASN A 39 -14.76 -4.40 -2.37
CA ASN A 39 -14.81 -5.17 -3.61
C ASN A 39 -13.40 -5.42 -4.18
N ASN A 40 -12.56 -4.38 -4.16
CA ASN A 40 -11.19 -4.47 -4.64
C ASN A 40 -10.30 -5.38 -3.75
N ALA A 41 -10.48 -5.34 -2.43
CA ALA A 41 -9.77 -6.22 -1.50
C ALA A 41 -10.21 -7.68 -1.69
N GLU A 42 -11.52 -7.94 -1.78
CA GLU A 42 -12.08 -9.27 -2.02
C GLU A 42 -11.63 -9.84 -3.38
N ALA A 43 -11.49 -8.99 -4.40
CA ALA A 43 -10.97 -9.39 -5.71
C ALA A 43 -9.49 -9.84 -5.70
N LEU A 44 -8.76 -9.60 -4.60
CA LEU A 44 -7.41 -10.13 -4.40
C LEU A 44 -7.40 -11.56 -3.88
N ILE A 45 -8.49 -12.08 -3.34
CA ILE A 45 -8.55 -13.46 -2.82
C ILE A 45 -8.15 -14.45 -3.92
N GLY A 46 -7.25 -15.35 -3.57
CA GLY A 46 -6.67 -16.33 -4.48
C GLY A 46 -5.47 -15.83 -5.30
N LYS A 47 -5.23 -14.50 -5.36
CA LYS A 47 -4.09 -13.92 -6.07
C LYS A 47 -2.82 -13.93 -5.24
N ASN A 48 -1.69 -13.90 -5.94
CA ASN A 48 -0.39 -13.66 -5.35
C ASN A 48 -0.08 -12.17 -5.35
N ILE A 49 0.51 -11.71 -4.25
CA ILE A 49 1.03 -10.36 -4.08
C ILE A 49 2.43 -10.43 -3.48
N TRP A 50 3.16 -9.33 -3.50
CA TRP A 50 4.51 -9.24 -2.93
C TRP A 50 4.53 -8.20 -1.82
N LEU A 51 5.03 -8.59 -0.66
CA LEU A 51 5.10 -7.71 0.52
C LEU A 51 6.04 -6.53 0.26
N ASN A 52 5.65 -5.34 0.70
CA ASN A 52 6.55 -4.20 0.73
C ASN A 52 6.88 -3.80 2.17
N TYR A 53 5.90 -3.70 3.03
CA TYR A 53 6.05 -3.30 4.42
C TYR A 53 5.79 -4.48 5.35
N VAL A 54 6.79 -4.85 6.17
CA VAL A 54 6.69 -5.98 7.11
C VAL A 54 7.10 -5.59 8.54
N ASN A 55 7.57 -4.36 8.76
CA ASN A 55 8.09 -3.90 10.04
C ASN A 55 7.16 -2.93 10.79
N ASP A 56 6.10 -2.44 10.12
CA ASP A 56 5.11 -1.55 10.75
C ASP A 56 3.87 -2.36 11.15
N LYS A 57 3.60 -2.43 12.45
CA LYS A 57 2.45 -3.16 13.02
C LYS A 57 1.09 -2.58 12.59
N ASN A 58 1.04 -1.33 12.15
CA ASN A 58 -0.17 -0.73 11.61
C ASN A 58 -0.49 -1.20 10.19
N ILE A 59 0.49 -1.78 9.51
CA ILE A 59 0.39 -2.25 8.12
C ILE A 59 0.46 -3.77 8.03
N PHE A 60 1.33 -4.38 8.83
CA PHE A 60 1.61 -5.81 8.79
C PHE A 60 1.56 -6.41 10.19
N PHE A 61 0.64 -7.33 10.42
CA PHE A 61 0.51 -8.02 11.70
C PHE A 61 0.79 -9.51 11.53
N ASN A 62 1.93 -9.93 12.07
CA ASN A 62 2.38 -11.32 12.11
C ASN A 62 2.25 -11.87 13.52
N TYR A 63 1.47 -12.93 13.69
CA TYR A 63 1.29 -13.64 14.98
C TYR A 63 2.02 -14.99 15.04
N THR A 64 2.91 -15.24 14.08
CA THR A 64 3.73 -16.46 14.00
C THR A 64 5.21 -16.13 14.16
N ASP A 65 6.03 -17.13 14.40
CA ASP A 65 7.50 -16.99 14.46
C ASP A 65 8.15 -16.93 13.07
N TYR A 66 7.38 -17.07 12.00
CA TYR A 66 7.89 -16.99 10.64
C TYR A 66 8.30 -15.55 10.29
N LYS A 67 9.54 -15.39 9.81
CA LYS A 67 10.08 -14.09 9.42
C LYS A 67 9.71 -13.77 7.97
N PHE A 68 8.60 -13.07 7.80
CA PHE A 68 8.29 -12.47 6.52
C PHE A 68 9.31 -11.39 6.16
N GLN A 69 9.65 -11.29 4.89
CA GLN A 69 10.60 -10.30 4.38
C GLN A 69 9.96 -9.47 3.28
N ARG A 70 10.48 -8.26 3.06
CA ARG A 70 10.13 -7.43 1.92
C ARG A 70 10.32 -8.23 0.62
N PHE A 71 9.39 -8.07 -0.30
CA PHE A 71 9.30 -8.79 -1.58
C PHE A 71 9.06 -10.31 -1.48
N ASN A 72 8.76 -10.85 -0.30
CA ASN A 72 8.22 -12.20 -0.25
C ASN A 72 6.90 -12.25 -1.01
N LYS A 73 6.78 -13.29 -1.83
CA LYS A 73 5.52 -13.64 -2.49
C LYS A 73 4.63 -14.33 -1.49
N VAL A 74 3.38 -13.89 -1.42
CA VAL A 74 2.34 -14.48 -0.55
C VAL A 74 1.04 -14.58 -1.32
N LYS A 75 0.18 -15.51 -0.92
CA LYS A 75 -1.17 -15.67 -1.48
C LYS A 75 -2.18 -14.98 -0.56
N VAL A 76 -3.09 -14.21 -1.12
CA VAL A 76 -4.25 -13.69 -0.38
C VAL A 76 -5.26 -14.83 -0.25
N ILE A 77 -5.61 -15.19 0.99
CA ILE A 77 -6.52 -16.31 1.27
C ILE A 77 -7.87 -15.84 1.86
N GLY A 78 -7.99 -14.56 2.19
CA GLY A 78 -9.22 -13.97 2.70
C GLY A 78 -9.07 -12.49 2.99
N VAL A 79 -10.16 -11.90 3.45
CA VAL A 79 -10.24 -10.51 3.90
C VAL A 79 -10.85 -10.48 5.29
N SER A 80 -10.39 -9.57 6.14
CA SER A 80 -10.91 -9.32 7.48
C SER A 80 -11.13 -7.83 7.69
N TYR A 81 -12.13 -7.49 8.48
CA TYR A 81 -12.52 -6.12 8.77
C TYR A 81 -12.24 -5.84 10.25
N LEU A 82 -11.03 -5.33 10.55
CA LEU A 82 -10.60 -5.06 11.91
C LEU A 82 -10.74 -3.56 12.21
N THR A 83 -11.58 -3.23 13.18
CA THR A 83 -11.95 -1.86 13.53
C THR A 83 -11.05 -1.20 14.57
N ASN A 84 -10.05 -1.92 15.10
CA ASN A 84 -9.26 -1.48 16.27
C ASN A 84 -8.18 -0.45 15.98
N ASN A 85 -7.97 -0.05 14.72
CA ASN A 85 -6.83 0.80 14.36
C ASN A 85 -7.27 2.16 13.86
N SER A 86 -6.78 3.19 14.53
CA SER A 86 -7.07 4.60 14.28
C SER A 86 -6.57 5.14 12.94
N TYR A 87 -5.80 4.37 12.17
CA TYR A 87 -5.14 4.83 10.95
C TYR A 87 -5.40 3.92 9.76
N GLY A 88 -5.82 4.53 8.63
CA GLY A 88 -6.00 3.87 7.35
C GLY A 88 -7.30 3.06 7.20
N ILE A 89 -7.42 2.40 6.05
CA ILE A 89 -8.61 1.61 5.69
C ILE A 89 -8.70 0.38 6.61
N PRO A 90 -9.86 0.12 7.28
CA PRO A 90 -10.01 -0.98 8.24
C PRO A 90 -10.19 -2.35 7.57
N ILE A 91 -9.63 -2.54 6.39
CA ILE A 91 -9.66 -3.78 5.61
C ILE A 91 -8.28 -4.43 5.68
N TRP A 92 -8.23 -5.70 6.05
CA TRP A 92 -7.02 -6.48 6.15
C TRP A 92 -7.09 -7.71 5.25
N LEU A 93 -6.06 -7.91 4.45
CA LEU A 93 -5.86 -9.12 3.68
C LEU A 93 -5.30 -10.20 4.62
N ILE A 94 -5.91 -11.36 4.62
CA ILE A 94 -5.33 -12.55 5.26
C ILE A 94 -4.42 -13.18 4.21
N ILE A 95 -3.13 -13.22 4.50
CA ILE A 95 -2.13 -13.71 3.58
C ILE A 95 -1.50 -15.01 4.09
N GLU A 96 -1.02 -15.81 3.14
CA GLU A 96 -0.33 -17.07 3.43
C GLU A 96 0.97 -17.15 2.64
N SER A 97 2.06 -17.50 3.33
CA SER A 97 3.36 -17.78 2.72
C SER A 97 3.35 -19.11 1.99
N GLU A 98 4.34 -19.37 1.13
CA GLU A 98 4.53 -20.67 0.47
C GLU A 98 4.72 -21.84 1.45
N LYS A 99 5.08 -21.54 2.71
CA LYS A 99 5.23 -22.52 3.80
C LYS A 99 3.97 -22.68 4.66
N GLY A 100 2.85 -22.03 4.29
CA GLY A 100 1.57 -22.10 5.02
C GLY A 100 1.45 -21.18 6.23
N TYR A 101 2.44 -20.32 6.52
CA TYR A 101 2.34 -19.34 7.61
C TYR A 101 1.45 -18.18 7.21
N LYS A 102 0.56 -17.78 8.13
CA LYS A 102 -0.45 -16.74 7.90
C LYS A 102 -0.08 -15.45 8.62
N ALA A 103 -0.47 -14.33 8.03
CA ALA A 103 -0.36 -13.00 8.63
C ALA A 103 -1.48 -12.11 8.10
N PHE A 104 -1.60 -10.92 8.68
CA PHE A 104 -2.51 -9.88 8.22
C PHE A 104 -1.73 -8.74 7.58
N LEU A 105 -2.17 -8.30 6.42
CA LEU A 105 -1.60 -7.18 5.69
C LEU A 105 -2.72 -6.17 5.42
N ARG A 106 -2.53 -4.90 5.81
CA ARG A 106 -3.53 -3.87 5.58
C ARG A 106 -3.70 -3.64 4.08
N TYR A 107 -4.96 -3.67 3.64
CA TYR A 107 -5.30 -3.29 2.28
C TYR A 107 -4.90 -1.83 2.02
N SER A 108 -4.33 -1.57 0.87
CA SER A 108 -4.12 -0.23 0.34
C SER A 108 -4.53 -0.19 -1.12
N ARG A 109 -5.00 0.97 -1.55
CA ARG A 109 -5.19 1.23 -2.98
C ARG A 109 -3.79 1.28 -3.59
N THR A 110 -3.48 0.29 -4.43
CA THR A 110 -2.19 0.23 -5.13
C THR A 110 -2.14 1.35 -6.18
N LYS A 111 -1.57 2.46 -5.81
CA LYS A 111 -1.21 3.55 -6.71
C LYS A 111 0.13 4.10 -6.22
N ASP A 112 1.00 4.48 -7.17
CA ASP A 112 2.23 5.21 -6.88
C ASP A 112 1.89 6.58 -6.24
N ASN A 113 1.54 6.57 -4.96
CA ASN A 113 1.19 7.76 -4.22
C ASN A 113 2.47 8.48 -3.75
N ILE A 114 2.57 9.78 -4.05
CA ILE A 114 3.62 10.64 -3.50
C ILE A 114 3.43 10.73 -1.99
N GLY A 115 4.51 10.56 -1.22
CA GLY A 115 4.49 10.65 0.24
C GLY A 115 3.94 9.44 0.99
N PHE A 116 3.42 8.43 0.29
CA PHE A 116 2.89 7.21 0.89
C PHE A 116 3.54 5.97 0.29
N GLU A 117 3.82 5.00 1.13
CA GLU A 117 4.36 3.72 0.69
C GLU A 117 3.24 2.75 0.30
N ASP A 118 3.46 1.98 -0.77
CA ASP A 118 2.60 0.86 -1.10
C ASP A 118 2.80 -0.27 -0.07
N ASN A 119 1.72 -0.80 0.51
CA ASN A 119 1.82 -1.90 1.47
C ASN A 119 2.28 -3.20 0.80
N TYR A 120 1.95 -3.37 -0.49
CA TYR A 120 2.28 -4.54 -1.30
C TYR A 120 2.28 -4.19 -2.79
N TYR A 121 2.82 -5.08 -3.59
CA TYR A 121 2.79 -5.00 -5.06
C TYR A 121 1.92 -6.12 -5.62
N ILE A 122 1.13 -5.81 -6.64
CA ILE A 122 0.32 -6.79 -7.37
C ILE A 122 1.19 -7.54 -8.39
N ASP A 123 2.13 -6.82 -9.03
CA ASP A 123 3.09 -7.38 -9.96
C ASP A 123 4.43 -7.65 -9.29
N HIS A 124 5.25 -8.49 -9.92
CA HIS A 124 6.57 -8.81 -9.40
C HIS A 124 7.42 -7.53 -9.26
N PRO A 125 7.84 -7.16 -8.04
CA PRO A 125 8.48 -5.87 -7.78
C PRO A 125 9.89 -5.71 -8.35
N LEU A 126 10.53 -6.83 -8.71
CA LEU A 126 11.90 -6.90 -9.22
C LEU A 126 11.89 -7.53 -10.62
N PRO A 127 11.69 -6.76 -11.69
CA PRO A 127 11.65 -7.25 -13.05
C PRO A 127 12.92 -8.03 -13.44
N LYS A 128 12.76 -9.08 -14.25
CA LYS A 128 13.86 -9.99 -14.62
C LYS A 128 14.95 -9.32 -15.48
N GLU A 129 14.59 -8.24 -16.17
CA GLU A 129 15.50 -7.44 -16.98
C GLU A 129 16.48 -6.60 -16.15
N TRP A 130 16.25 -6.45 -14.85
CA TRP A 130 17.20 -5.77 -13.97
C TRP A 130 18.38 -6.67 -13.65
N THR A 131 19.59 -6.10 -13.69
CA THR A 131 20.79 -6.85 -13.37
C THR A 131 20.78 -7.37 -11.94
N LYS A 132 21.40 -8.52 -11.69
CA LYS A 132 21.53 -9.10 -10.34
C LYS A 132 22.16 -8.11 -9.35
N ASN A 133 23.11 -7.29 -9.80
CA ASN A 133 23.77 -6.27 -8.95
C ASN A 133 22.79 -5.15 -8.59
N MET A 134 21.95 -4.71 -9.53
CA MET A 134 20.91 -3.71 -9.26
C MET A 134 19.88 -4.26 -8.26
N ILE A 135 19.39 -5.48 -8.46
CA ILE A 135 18.47 -6.14 -7.54
C ILE A 135 19.06 -6.22 -6.12
N LYS A 136 20.35 -6.64 -6.00
CA LYS A 136 21.04 -6.71 -4.70
C LYS A 136 21.09 -5.35 -3.98
N ARG A 137 21.29 -4.26 -4.71
CA ARG A 137 21.28 -2.89 -4.16
C ARG A 137 19.87 -2.49 -3.69
N ILE A 138 18.87 -2.74 -4.52
CA ILE A 138 17.47 -2.46 -4.18
C ILE A 138 17.05 -3.19 -2.90
N LEU A 139 17.42 -4.47 -2.76
CA LEU A 139 17.13 -5.25 -1.55
C LEU A 139 17.80 -4.68 -0.29
N LYS A 140 18.90 -3.95 -0.46
CA LYS A 140 19.61 -3.27 0.65
C LYS A 140 19.15 -1.84 0.89
N GLY A 141 18.24 -1.30 0.07
CA GLY A 141 17.83 0.11 0.15
C GLY A 141 18.94 1.08 -0.33
N GLU A 142 19.90 0.62 -1.13
CA GLU A 142 21.01 1.46 -1.62
C GLU A 142 20.57 2.27 -2.85
N ILE A 143 21.04 3.53 -2.91
CA ILE A 143 20.90 4.41 -4.07
C ILE A 143 22.18 4.37 -4.90
N LYS A 144 22.04 4.40 -6.23
CA LYS A 144 23.15 4.53 -7.17
C LYS A 144 22.76 5.45 -8.33
N LEU A 145 23.71 6.27 -8.77
CA LEU A 145 23.57 7.05 -10.00
C LEU A 145 23.25 6.15 -11.19
N GLY A 146 22.31 6.58 -12.02
CA GLY A 146 21.79 5.82 -13.17
C GLY A 146 20.64 4.86 -12.83
N MET A 147 20.15 4.83 -11.61
CA MET A 147 18.88 4.15 -11.30
C MET A 147 17.72 4.85 -12.01
N SER A 148 16.83 4.04 -12.58
CA SER A 148 15.53 4.54 -13.07
C SER A 148 14.64 4.96 -11.89
N LYS A 149 13.60 5.76 -12.17
CA LYS A 149 12.58 6.14 -11.17
C LYS A 149 11.96 4.90 -10.50
N SER A 150 11.66 3.86 -11.28
CA SER A 150 11.12 2.60 -10.77
C SER A 150 12.10 1.87 -9.85
N GLN A 151 13.38 1.82 -10.20
CA GLN A 151 14.43 1.22 -9.36
C GLN A 151 14.60 1.97 -8.05
N LEU A 152 14.58 3.31 -8.11
CA LEU A 152 14.69 4.15 -6.93
C LEU A 152 13.51 3.92 -5.97
N ARG A 153 12.27 3.93 -6.48
CA ARG A 153 11.07 3.61 -5.68
C ARG A 153 11.12 2.22 -5.05
N ARG A 154 11.62 1.22 -5.78
CA ARG A 154 11.79 -0.14 -5.22
C ARG A 154 12.93 -0.21 -4.20
N SER A 155 13.89 0.70 -4.24
CA SER A 155 14.98 0.73 -3.27
C SER A 155 14.58 1.43 -1.97
N ILE A 156 14.15 2.67 -2.04
CA ILE A 156 13.93 3.54 -0.87
C ILE A 156 12.50 4.04 -0.71
N GLY A 157 11.57 3.56 -1.54
CA GLY A 157 10.15 3.94 -1.45
C GLY A 157 9.79 5.13 -2.34
N ASN A 158 8.57 5.62 -2.15
CA ASN A 158 8.04 6.77 -2.88
C ASN A 158 8.61 8.08 -2.32
N PRO A 159 8.86 9.09 -3.17
CA PRO A 159 9.31 10.40 -2.70
C PRO A 159 8.19 11.10 -1.93
N ASP A 160 8.57 11.91 -0.95
CA ASP A 160 7.62 12.76 -0.21
C ASP A 160 7.10 13.91 -1.08
N ILE A 161 7.94 14.44 -1.97
CA ILE A 161 7.61 15.57 -2.85
C ILE A 161 8.27 15.34 -4.21
N ILE A 162 7.54 15.66 -5.29
CA ILE A 162 8.07 15.74 -6.63
C ILE A 162 7.92 17.18 -7.13
N ASN A 163 9.05 17.86 -7.36
CA ASN A 163 9.07 19.15 -8.04
C ASN A 163 9.28 18.91 -9.53
N SER A 164 8.39 19.41 -10.38
CA SER A 164 8.47 19.29 -11.83
C SER A 164 8.75 20.65 -12.45
N THR A 165 9.75 20.71 -13.35
CA THR A 165 10.04 21.90 -14.14
C THR A 165 9.92 21.55 -15.61
N SER A 166 9.08 22.29 -16.34
CA SER A 166 8.92 22.17 -17.79
C SER A 166 9.84 23.15 -18.50
N SER A 167 10.53 22.68 -19.53
CA SER A 167 11.39 23.50 -20.40
C SER A 167 11.23 23.06 -21.86
N ARG A 168 11.82 23.82 -22.80
CA ARG A 168 11.88 23.43 -24.22
C ARG A 168 12.61 22.09 -24.46
N HIS A 169 13.34 21.58 -23.49
CA HIS A 169 14.09 20.32 -23.55
C HIS A 169 13.35 19.15 -22.90
N GLY A 170 12.13 19.38 -22.39
CA GLY A 170 11.31 18.36 -21.72
C GLY A 170 11.01 18.70 -20.25
N ILE A 171 10.51 17.70 -19.54
CA ILE A 171 10.16 17.81 -18.12
C ILE A 171 11.29 17.23 -17.29
N SER A 172 11.83 18.05 -16.38
CA SER A 172 12.76 17.62 -15.34
C SER A 172 12.04 17.45 -14.02
N GLU A 173 12.34 16.41 -13.27
CA GLU A 173 11.78 16.18 -11.95
C GLU A 173 12.88 16.09 -10.89
N GLN A 174 12.63 16.74 -9.76
CA GLN A 174 13.42 16.62 -8.54
C GLN A 174 12.58 15.86 -7.51
N TRP A 175 13.06 14.72 -7.06
CA TRP A 175 12.44 13.89 -6.05
C TRP A 175 13.06 14.16 -4.70
N LEU A 176 12.25 14.56 -3.73
CA LEU A 176 12.67 14.89 -2.37
C LEU A 176 12.21 13.79 -1.42
N TYR A 177 13.15 13.31 -0.61
CA TYR A 177 12.94 12.36 0.48
C TYR A 177 13.30 13.06 1.78
N LYS A 178 12.35 13.19 2.71
CA LYS A 178 12.54 13.91 3.98
C LYS A 178 13.28 13.10 5.03
N LYS A 179 13.25 11.76 4.90
CA LYS A 179 14.01 10.84 5.75
C LYS A 179 14.45 9.65 4.93
N ILE A 180 15.70 9.37 4.97
CA ILE A 180 16.32 8.10 4.60
C ILE A 180 16.97 7.53 5.85
#